data_f16323ecb9f905ff65d6631ed99e6705
#
_entry.id   f16323ecb9f905ff65d6631ed99e6705
#
_cell.length_a   1.000
_cell.length_b   1.000
_cell.length_c   1.000
_cell.angle_alpha   90.00
_cell.angle_beta   90.00
_cell.angle_gamma   90.00
#
_symmetry.space_group_name_H-M   'P 1'
#
loop_
_entity.id
_entity.type
_entity.pdbx_description
1 polymer ?
#
loop_
_entity_poly.entity_id
_entity_poly.type
_entity_poly.pdbx_seq_one_letter_code
_entity_poly.pdbx_strand_id
1 'polypeptide(L)'
;MPLSRTHKETLMARVTGIGGVFLKARDPKALAAWYAKHLGIEIADYGGATLLWSDEVPAGTGQTAWMLFPDTTNHFGTPSQRAMVNYRVDDLGALLTQLRAANVTIDPHQESASYGHFAWITDPEGNRVELWQPLVETPR
;
A
#
# COMPACT_ATOMS: atom_id res chain seq x y z
N MET A 1 -14.76 -10.94 -17.79
CA MET A 1 -15.58 -10.39 -16.73
C MET A 1 -16.14 -11.45 -15.84
N PRO A 2 -17.02 -12.34 -16.28
CA PRO A 2 -17.60 -13.31 -15.36
C PRO A 2 -16.56 -14.16 -14.64
N LEU A 3 -15.48 -14.54 -15.32
CA LEU A 3 -14.44 -15.35 -14.70
C LEU A 3 -13.78 -14.63 -13.53
N SER A 4 -13.46 -13.37 -13.69
CA SER A 4 -12.79 -12.66 -12.60
C SER A 4 -13.73 -12.45 -11.42
N ARG A 5 -15.02 -12.26 -11.68
CA ARG A 5 -15.99 -12.15 -10.61
C ARG A 5 -16.13 -13.48 -9.84
N THR A 6 -16.26 -14.59 -10.57
CA THR A 6 -16.34 -15.90 -9.95
C THR A 6 -15.10 -16.22 -9.13
N HIS A 7 -13.92 -15.88 -9.67
CA HIS A 7 -12.67 -16.08 -8.96
C HIS A 7 -12.65 -15.28 -7.64
N LYS A 8 -13.09 -14.03 -7.68
CA LYS A 8 -13.17 -13.20 -6.47
C LYS A 8 -14.06 -13.82 -5.40
N GLU A 9 -15.18 -14.39 -5.81
CA GLU A 9 -16.13 -14.97 -4.87
C GLU A 9 -15.58 -16.22 -4.19
N THR A 10 -14.64 -16.95 -4.82
CA THR A 10 -14.06 -18.14 -4.22
C THR A 10 -12.95 -17.83 -3.24
N LEU A 11 -12.43 -16.60 -3.21
CA LEU A 11 -11.38 -16.20 -2.29
C LEU A 11 -11.97 -15.65 -1.01
N MET A 12 -11.52 -16.19 0.15
CA MET A 12 -11.95 -15.71 1.47
C MET A 12 -11.41 -14.31 1.74
N ALA A 13 -10.17 -14.04 1.32
CA ALA A 13 -9.53 -12.75 1.50
C ALA A 13 -8.75 -12.40 0.25
N ARG A 14 -8.67 -11.14 -0.10
CA ARG A 14 -8.04 -10.72 -1.33
C ARG A 14 -7.62 -9.27 -1.29
N VAL A 15 -6.79 -8.91 -2.25
CA VAL A 15 -6.46 -7.51 -2.51
C VAL A 15 -7.71 -6.82 -3.09
N THR A 16 -7.99 -5.63 -2.59
CA THR A 16 -9.14 -4.83 -3.04
C THR A 16 -8.73 -3.57 -3.79
N GLY A 17 -7.46 -3.19 -3.76
CA GLY A 17 -6.98 -2.03 -4.49
C GLY A 17 -5.54 -1.68 -4.14
N ILE A 18 -5.06 -0.64 -4.75
CA ILE A 18 -3.74 -0.08 -4.44
C ILE A 18 -3.92 0.87 -3.27
N GLY A 19 -3.29 0.55 -2.14
CA GLY A 19 -3.33 1.41 -0.97
C GLY A 19 -2.38 2.58 -1.10
N GLY A 20 -1.22 2.38 -1.73
CA GLY A 20 -0.28 3.46 -1.88
C GLY A 20 0.93 3.09 -2.73
N VAL A 21 1.70 4.10 -3.08
CA VAL A 21 2.96 3.97 -3.78
C VAL A 21 4.02 4.68 -2.96
N PHE A 22 5.13 4.00 -2.71
CA PHE A 22 6.21 4.49 -1.87
C PHE A 22 7.47 4.56 -2.71
N LEU A 23 8.14 5.69 -2.69
CA LEU A 23 9.34 5.92 -3.49
C LEU A 23 10.49 6.29 -2.58
N LYS A 24 11.69 5.83 -2.93
CA LYS A 24 12.91 6.28 -2.25
C LYS A 24 13.37 7.60 -2.84
N ALA A 25 13.85 8.48 -1.99
CA ALA A 25 14.38 9.78 -2.40
C ALA A 25 15.65 10.08 -1.62
N ARG A 26 16.63 10.71 -2.29
CA ARG A 26 17.83 11.18 -1.61
C ARG A 26 17.50 12.30 -0.64
N ASP A 27 16.59 13.16 -1.04
CA ASP A 27 16.11 14.27 -0.23
C ASP A 27 14.60 14.31 -0.31
N PRO A 28 13.89 13.53 0.55
CA PRO A 28 12.45 13.44 0.48
C PRO A 28 11.74 14.78 0.59
N LYS A 29 12.24 15.66 1.45
CA LYS A 29 11.61 16.97 1.65
C LYS A 29 11.69 17.83 0.39
N ALA A 30 12.86 17.87 -0.24
CA ALA A 30 13.03 18.62 -1.47
C ALA A 30 12.21 18.03 -2.61
N LEU A 31 12.18 16.70 -2.71
CA LEU A 31 11.41 16.04 -3.75
C LEU A 31 9.91 16.26 -3.54
N ALA A 32 9.42 16.19 -2.30
CA ALA A 32 8.03 16.48 -2.00
C ALA A 32 7.66 17.90 -2.42
N ALA A 33 8.53 18.87 -2.12
CA ALA A 33 8.31 20.24 -2.52
C ALA A 33 8.22 20.40 -4.04
N TRP A 34 9.03 19.65 -4.77
CA TRP A 34 8.99 19.64 -6.24
C TRP A 34 7.63 19.13 -6.74
N TYR A 35 7.15 18.03 -6.18
CA TYR A 35 5.85 17.47 -6.58
C TYR A 35 4.69 18.40 -6.21
N ALA A 36 4.78 19.04 -5.06
CA ALA A 36 3.76 20.02 -4.66
C ALA A 36 3.71 21.18 -5.65
N LYS A 37 4.88 21.70 -6.01
CA LYS A 37 4.98 22.87 -6.89
C LYS A 37 4.54 22.57 -8.32
N HIS A 38 4.96 21.43 -8.85
CA HIS A 38 4.78 21.14 -10.28
C HIS A 38 3.60 20.25 -10.60
N LEU A 39 3.16 19.42 -9.66
CA LEU A 39 2.07 18.50 -9.88
C LEU A 39 0.90 18.68 -8.92
N GLY A 40 0.98 19.68 -8.06
CA GLY A 40 -0.15 20.04 -7.20
C GLY A 40 -0.47 19.05 -6.10
N ILE A 41 0.49 18.18 -5.73
CA ILE A 41 0.27 17.25 -4.62
C ILE A 41 0.30 18.04 -3.31
N GLU A 42 -0.75 17.89 -2.51
CA GLU A 42 -0.83 18.53 -1.20
C GLU A 42 -0.05 17.70 -0.19
N ILE A 43 1.13 18.20 0.19
CA ILE A 43 2.02 17.48 1.09
C ILE A 43 1.57 17.72 2.53
N ALA A 44 1.28 16.63 3.24
CA ALA A 44 0.88 16.67 4.65
C ALA A 44 2.11 16.80 5.56
N ASP A 45 1.85 17.00 6.85
CA ASP A 45 2.90 17.22 7.85
C ASP A 45 3.88 16.05 7.95
N TYR A 46 3.41 14.84 7.65
CA TYR A 46 4.27 13.64 7.68
C TYR A 46 5.14 13.50 6.43
N GLY A 47 5.04 14.40 5.46
CA GLY A 47 5.90 14.42 4.29
C GLY A 47 5.37 13.67 3.07
N GLY A 48 4.21 13.05 3.18
CA GLY A 48 3.56 12.36 2.09
C GLY A 48 2.21 12.97 1.78
N ALA A 49 1.38 12.24 1.06
CA ALA A 49 0.06 12.70 0.69
C ALA A 49 -0.93 11.55 0.66
N THR A 50 -2.19 11.88 0.85
CA THR A 50 -3.30 10.95 0.63
C THR A 50 -4.13 11.50 -0.51
N LEU A 51 -4.22 10.72 -1.58
CA LEU A 51 -4.98 11.11 -2.75
C LEU A 51 -6.36 10.46 -2.62
N LEU A 52 -7.37 11.29 -2.40
CA LEU A 52 -8.73 10.81 -2.20
C LEU A 52 -9.41 10.59 -3.54
N TRP A 53 -10.00 9.44 -3.73
CA TRP A 53 -10.74 9.16 -4.96
C TRP A 53 -11.99 10.05 -5.06
N SER A 54 -12.46 10.57 -3.93
CA SER A 54 -13.57 11.52 -3.93
C SER A 54 -13.22 12.85 -4.61
N ASP A 55 -11.93 13.13 -4.80
CA ASP A 55 -11.50 14.35 -5.52
C ASP A 55 -11.50 14.15 -7.03
N GLU A 56 -11.75 12.95 -7.50
CA GLU A 56 -11.84 12.67 -8.94
C GLU A 56 -13.23 12.98 -9.48
N VAL A 57 -13.33 13.00 -10.77
CA VAL A 57 -14.60 13.23 -11.45
C VAL A 57 -14.86 12.04 -12.39
N PRO A 58 -15.92 11.23 -12.14
CA PRO A 58 -16.83 11.29 -10.98
C PRO A 58 -16.15 10.85 -9.69
N ALA A 59 -16.67 11.31 -8.56
CA ALA A 59 -16.08 11.05 -7.27
C ALA A 59 -16.16 9.57 -6.89
N GLY A 60 -15.08 9.06 -6.31
CA GLY A 60 -15.02 7.72 -5.73
C GLY A 60 -14.92 7.78 -4.21
N THR A 61 -14.78 6.62 -3.57
CA THR A 61 -14.75 6.52 -2.11
C THR A 61 -13.44 6.00 -1.54
N GLY A 62 -12.51 5.57 -2.37
CA GLY A 62 -11.23 5.06 -1.90
C GLY A 62 -10.20 6.15 -1.72
N GLN A 63 -9.00 5.73 -1.40
CA GLN A 63 -7.87 6.63 -1.29
C GLN A 63 -6.58 5.90 -1.63
N THR A 64 -5.58 6.65 -2.06
CA THR A 64 -4.25 6.13 -2.33
C THR A 64 -3.24 6.97 -1.56
N ALA A 65 -2.39 6.33 -0.79
CA ALA A 65 -1.29 7.00 -0.11
C ALA A 65 -0.14 7.22 -1.09
N TRP A 66 0.55 8.34 -0.94
CA TRP A 66 1.73 8.64 -1.73
C TRP A 66 2.82 9.07 -0.75
N MET A 67 3.92 8.32 -0.71
CA MET A 67 4.92 8.48 0.35
C MET A 67 6.31 8.49 -0.23
N LEU A 68 7.17 9.34 0.32
CA LEU A 68 8.60 9.37 0.02
C LEU A 68 9.36 8.87 1.24
N PHE A 69 10.30 7.98 0.99
CA PHE A 69 11.18 7.45 2.04
C PHE A 69 12.61 7.87 1.74
N PRO A 70 13.45 8.08 2.76
CA PRO A 70 14.88 8.28 2.53
C PRO A 70 15.46 7.08 1.78
N ASP A 71 16.40 7.31 0.90
CA ASP A 71 16.99 6.20 0.14
C ASP A 71 17.80 5.25 1.05
N THR A 72 18.09 5.66 2.28
CA THR A 72 18.74 4.82 3.28
C THR A 72 17.77 3.93 4.04
N THR A 73 16.47 4.02 3.79
CA THR A 73 15.50 3.22 4.51
C THR A 73 15.69 1.72 4.25
N ASN A 74 15.42 0.93 5.27
CA ASN A 74 15.35 -0.53 5.12
C ASN A 74 13.92 -1.03 4.97
N HIS A 75 12.95 -0.11 4.92
CA HIS A 75 11.53 -0.45 4.85
C HIS A 75 11.18 -1.25 3.58
N PHE A 76 11.90 -1.02 2.49
CA PHE A 76 11.65 -1.72 1.23
C PHE A 76 12.39 -3.07 1.14
N GLY A 77 13.11 -3.47 2.17
CA GLY A 77 13.86 -4.70 2.22
C GLY A 77 15.28 -4.53 1.70
N THR A 78 15.49 -4.69 0.40
CA THR A 78 16.83 -4.58 -0.18
C THR A 78 17.14 -3.14 -0.61
N PRO A 79 18.42 -2.73 -0.56
CA PRO A 79 18.78 -1.39 -0.99
C PRO A 79 18.47 -1.11 -2.46
N SER A 80 18.42 -2.14 -3.30
CA SER A 80 18.16 -1.97 -4.73
C SER A 80 16.69 -1.73 -5.06
N GLN A 81 15.78 -2.08 -4.14
CA GLN A 81 14.36 -1.85 -4.39
C GLN A 81 14.04 -0.37 -4.17
N ARG A 82 13.66 0.33 -5.24
CA ARG A 82 13.45 1.77 -5.23
C ARG A 82 12.00 2.18 -4.99
N ALA A 83 11.07 1.26 -5.14
CA ALA A 83 9.65 1.50 -4.95
C ALA A 83 9.01 0.29 -4.28
N MET A 84 7.96 0.53 -3.51
CA MET A 84 7.19 -0.53 -2.90
C MET A 84 5.72 -0.19 -3.05
N VAL A 85 4.94 -1.16 -3.53
CA VAL A 85 3.50 -1.00 -3.67
C VAL A 85 2.84 -1.50 -2.40
N ASN A 86 1.88 -0.75 -1.92
CA ASN A 86 1.02 -1.14 -0.82
C ASN A 86 -0.32 -1.55 -1.41
N TYR A 87 -0.77 -2.77 -1.09
CA TYR A 87 -2.08 -3.26 -1.52
C TYR A 87 -3.04 -3.24 -0.34
N ARG A 88 -4.22 -2.68 -0.55
CA ARG A 88 -5.31 -2.76 0.42
C ARG A 88 -5.88 -4.17 0.38
N VAL A 89 -6.20 -4.70 1.55
CA VAL A 89 -6.80 -6.03 1.67
C VAL A 89 -8.02 -5.93 2.57
N ASP A 90 -8.96 -6.84 2.38
CA ASP A 90 -10.19 -6.87 3.16
C ASP A 90 -10.04 -7.59 4.51
N ASP A 91 -9.19 -8.61 4.56
CA ASP A 91 -8.97 -9.39 5.78
C ASP A 91 -7.53 -9.89 5.79
N LEU A 92 -6.67 -9.15 6.45
CA LEU A 92 -5.24 -9.45 6.45
C LEU A 92 -4.94 -10.79 7.12
N GLY A 93 -5.59 -11.08 8.24
CA GLY A 93 -5.35 -12.34 8.93
C GLY A 93 -5.70 -13.55 8.07
N ALA A 94 -6.85 -13.52 7.42
CA ALA A 94 -7.27 -14.60 6.53
C ALA A 94 -6.33 -14.71 5.31
N LEU A 95 -5.94 -13.56 4.76
CA LEU A 95 -5.03 -13.56 3.62
C LEU A 95 -3.68 -14.17 3.99
N LEU A 96 -3.12 -13.81 5.13
CA LEU A 96 -1.85 -14.38 5.58
C LEU A 96 -1.95 -15.89 5.78
N THR A 97 -3.08 -16.38 6.26
CA THR A 97 -3.30 -17.81 6.38
C THR A 97 -3.29 -18.49 5.00
N GLN A 98 -3.97 -17.88 4.03
CA GLN A 98 -3.96 -18.38 2.64
C GLN A 98 -2.55 -18.38 2.06
N LEU A 99 -1.80 -17.31 2.30
CA LEU A 99 -0.45 -17.17 1.76
C LEU A 99 0.52 -18.17 2.39
N ARG A 100 0.40 -18.44 3.69
CA ARG A 100 1.21 -19.47 4.34
C ARG A 100 0.94 -20.84 3.74
N ALA A 101 -0.32 -21.16 3.53
CA ALA A 101 -0.70 -22.44 2.92
C ALA A 101 -0.15 -22.57 1.50
N ALA A 102 0.06 -21.47 0.81
CA ALA A 102 0.62 -21.46 -0.54
C ALA A 102 2.15 -21.31 -0.55
N ASN A 103 2.79 -21.34 0.61
CA ASN A 103 4.24 -21.21 0.74
C ASN A 103 4.79 -19.87 0.23
N VAL A 104 4.03 -18.82 0.34
CA VAL A 104 4.49 -17.47 0.03
C VAL A 104 5.41 -17.00 1.15
N THR A 105 6.48 -16.32 0.80
CA THR A 105 7.41 -15.77 1.79
C THR A 105 6.76 -14.57 2.48
N ILE A 106 6.57 -14.69 3.79
CA ILE A 106 5.95 -13.66 4.62
C ILE A 106 6.98 -13.22 5.66
N ASP A 107 7.17 -11.90 5.78
CA ASP A 107 8.03 -11.35 6.82
C ASP A 107 7.39 -11.68 8.18
N PRO A 108 8.15 -12.17 9.16
CA PRO A 108 7.60 -12.44 10.49
C PRO A 108 7.14 -11.19 11.22
N HIS A 109 7.65 -10.03 10.84
CA HIS A 109 7.25 -8.76 11.45
C HIS A 109 5.90 -8.31 10.90
N GLN A 110 5.02 -7.86 11.81
CA GLN A 110 3.75 -7.25 11.46
C GLN A 110 3.59 -6.01 12.30
N GLU A 111 2.77 -5.06 11.83
CA GLU A 111 2.51 -3.83 12.58
C GLU A 111 1.02 -3.55 12.63
N SER A 112 0.61 -2.90 13.70
CA SER A 112 -0.73 -2.37 13.86
C SER A 112 -0.63 -0.93 14.33
N ALA A 113 -1.45 -0.08 13.76
CA ALA A 113 -1.46 1.34 14.07
C ALA A 113 -2.90 1.84 14.03
N SER A 114 -3.10 3.12 14.35
CA SER A 114 -4.44 3.70 14.33
C SER A 114 -5.10 3.66 12.95
N TYR A 115 -4.31 3.52 11.89
CA TYR A 115 -4.80 3.50 10.51
C TYR A 115 -4.83 2.11 9.90
N GLY A 116 -4.60 1.06 10.69
CA GLY A 116 -4.80 -0.30 10.23
C GLY A 116 -3.70 -1.27 10.61
N HIS A 117 -3.75 -2.43 9.95
CA HIS A 117 -2.82 -3.53 10.16
C HIS A 117 -1.97 -3.74 8.93
N PHE A 118 -0.69 -4.03 9.12
CA PHE A 118 0.28 -4.16 8.03
C PHE A 118 1.05 -5.47 8.15
N ALA A 119 1.35 -6.04 6.98
CA ALA A 119 2.27 -7.16 6.85
C ALA A 119 3.05 -7.00 5.55
N TRP A 120 4.13 -7.77 5.41
CA TRP A 120 5.00 -7.69 4.25
C TRP A 120 5.26 -9.07 3.71
N ILE A 121 5.22 -9.20 2.40
CA ILE A 121 5.52 -10.45 1.70
C ILE A 121 6.54 -10.16 0.61
N THR A 122 7.10 -11.23 0.04
CA THR A 122 8.02 -11.14 -1.09
C THR A 122 7.39 -11.89 -2.26
N ASP A 123 7.32 -11.23 -3.41
CA ASP A 123 6.77 -11.88 -4.60
C ASP A 123 7.80 -12.78 -5.27
N PRO A 124 7.43 -13.57 -6.31
CA PRO A 124 8.36 -14.49 -6.95
C PRO A 124 9.58 -13.84 -7.61
N GLU A 125 9.50 -12.55 -7.91
CA GLU A 125 10.61 -11.80 -8.51
C GLU A 125 11.50 -11.13 -7.46
N GLY A 126 11.21 -11.35 -6.17
CA GLY A 126 11.99 -10.77 -5.08
C GLY A 126 11.57 -9.39 -4.64
N ASN A 127 10.42 -8.90 -5.11
CA ASN A 127 9.94 -7.57 -4.70
C ASN A 127 9.23 -7.66 -3.36
N ARG A 128 9.59 -6.77 -2.45
CA ARG A 128 8.88 -6.63 -1.18
C ARG A 128 7.58 -5.88 -1.43
N VAL A 129 6.51 -6.39 -0.88
CA VAL A 129 5.14 -5.88 -1.05
C VAL A 129 4.56 -5.64 0.32
N GLU A 130 3.88 -4.54 0.50
CA GLU A 130 3.18 -4.22 1.74
C GLU A 130 1.69 -4.53 1.59
N LEU A 131 1.12 -5.18 2.59
CA LEU A 131 -0.31 -5.47 2.65
C LEU A 131 -0.91 -4.68 3.80
N TRP A 132 -2.02 -4.02 3.54
CA TRP A 132 -2.64 -3.11 4.50
C TRP A 132 -4.13 -3.37 4.59
N GLN A 133 -4.58 -3.72 5.79
CA GLN A 133 -6.00 -3.74 6.10
C GLN A 133 -6.34 -2.48 6.87
N PRO A 134 -7.01 -1.51 6.25
CA PRO A 134 -7.44 -0.31 6.96
C PRO A 134 -8.38 -0.69 8.11
N LEU A 135 -8.41 0.11 9.15
CA LEU A 135 -9.41 -0.07 10.18
C LEU A 135 -10.79 0.08 9.57
N VAL A 136 -11.78 -0.57 10.20
CA VAL A 136 -13.15 -0.43 9.74
C VAL A 136 -13.49 1.04 9.72
N GLU A 137 -13.85 1.50 8.53
CA GLU A 137 -14.15 2.90 8.34
C GLU A 137 -15.60 3.15 8.65
N THR A 138 -15.83 4.34 9.21
CA THR A 138 -17.21 4.79 9.35
C THR A 138 -17.80 4.92 7.95
N PRO A 139 -19.10 4.64 7.79
CA PRO A 139 -19.73 4.83 6.49
C PRO A 139 -19.52 6.26 5.99
N ARG A 140 -19.25 6.36 4.72
CA ARG A 140 -18.98 7.64 4.08
C ARG A 140 -20.15 8.10 3.29
#